data_3ae99bb9defe4dd88ecb29691ba62c6e
#
_entry.id   3ae99bb9defe4dd88ecb29691ba62c6e
#
_cell.length_a   1.000
_cell.length_b   1.000
_cell.length_c   1.000
_cell.angle_alpha   90.00
_cell.angle_beta   90.00
_cell.angle_gamma   90.00
#
_symmetry.space_group_name_H-M   'P 1'
#
loop_
_entity.id
_entity.type
_entity.pdbx_description
1 polymer ?
#
loop_
_entity_poly.entity_id
_entity_poly.type
_entity_poly.pdbx_seq_one_letter_code
_entity_poly.pdbx_strand_id
1 'polypeptide(L)' 'MHFNSTRFLIDPTPRKADGEFIAHARISTSRADGSEDDIHLSGDLAGFDLREDAIAFAKTWAQEWLGSRFG' A
#
# COMPACT_ATOMS: atom_id res chain seq x y z
N MET A 1 14.88 3.42 -23.20
CA MET A 1 14.46 4.40 -22.52
C MET A 1 14.75 4.26 -21.09
N HIS A 2 14.54 5.16 -20.40
CA HIS A 2 14.80 5.00 -19.14
C HIS A 2 13.66 5.32 -18.38
N PHE A 3 13.59 4.91 -17.19
CA PHE A 3 12.56 5.17 -16.39
C PHE A 3 12.88 6.35 -15.57
N ASN A 4 11.91 7.01 -15.14
CA ASN A 4 12.12 8.08 -14.25
C ASN A 4 12.59 7.53 -12.94
N SER A 5 13.00 8.32 -12.05
CA SER A 5 13.51 7.93 -10.78
C SER A 5 12.44 7.75 -9.74
N THR A 6 11.19 7.80 -10.14
CA THR A 6 10.09 7.67 -9.20
C THR A 6 9.97 6.24 -8.72
N ARG A 7 9.90 6.08 -7.42
CA ARG A 7 9.69 4.79 -6.82
C ARG A 7 8.38 4.81 -6.10
N PHE A 8 7.66 3.69 -6.17
CA PHE A 8 6.43 3.55 -5.43
C PHE A 8 6.68 2.73 -4.19
N LEU A 9 6.18 3.23 -3.07
CA LEU A 9 6.32 2.58 -1.78
C LEU A 9 4.94 2.16 -1.32
N ILE A 10 4.83 0.95 -0.79
CA ILE A 10 3.58 0.42 -0.28
C ILE A 10 3.74 0.18 1.20
N ASP A 11 2.89 0.80 1.99
CA ASP A 11 2.86 0.57 3.43
C ASP A 11 1.58 -0.21 3.74
N PRO A 12 1.69 -1.52 3.96
CA PRO A 12 0.53 -2.37 4.20
C PRO A 12 0.24 -2.59 5.67
N THR A 13 0.72 -1.72 6.55
CA THR A 13 0.54 -1.90 7.98
C THR A 13 -0.94 -1.92 8.32
N PRO A 14 -1.47 -2.99 8.90
CA PRO A 14 -2.90 -3.07 9.19
C PRO A 14 -3.26 -2.26 10.42
N ARG A 15 -4.53 -1.91 10.50
CA ARG A 15 -5.07 -1.23 11.67
C ARG A 15 -5.78 -2.30 12.51
N LYS A 16 -5.58 -2.27 13.82
CA LYS A 16 -6.25 -3.22 14.68
C LYS A 16 -7.54 -2.61 15.21
N ALA A 17 -8.63 -3.32 15.06
CA ALA A 17 -9.93 -2.86 15.54
C ALA A 17 -10.80 -4.06 15.89
N ASP A 18 -11.43 -4.02 17.05
CA ASP A 18 -12.38 -5.04 17.49
C ASP A 18 -11.82 -6.46 17.40
N GLY A 19 -10.54 -6.61 17.72
CA GLY A 19 -9.91 -7.93 17.72
C GLY A 19 -9.50 -8.43 16.35
N GLU A 20 -9.67 -7.61 15.31
CA GLU A 20 -9.28 -7.98 13.95
C GLU A 20 -8.20 -7.06 13.44
N PHE A 21 -7.47 -7.54 12.44
CA PHE A 21 -6.51 -6.72 11.72
C PHE A 21 -7.17 -6.27 10.43
N ILE A 22 -7.31 -4.96 10.28
CA ILE A 22 -8.00 -4.39 9.12
C ILE A 22 -6.95 -4.05 8.08
N ALA A 23 -7.05 -4.71 6.93
CA ALA A 23 -6.11 -4.47 5.84
C ALA A 23 -6.34 -3.09 5.24
N HIS A 24 -5.26 -2.35 5.03
CA HIS A 24 -5.33 -1.12 4.26
C HIS A 24 -3.94 -0.87 3.71
N ALA A 25 -3.84 -0.08 2.67
CA ALA A 25 -2.57 0.21 2.03
C ALA A 25 -2.42 1.70 1.83
N ARG A 26 -1.20 2.18 2.07
CA ARG A 26 -0.82 3.54 1.78
C ARG A 26 0.21 3.47 0.68
N ILE A 27 -0.05 4.14 -0.43
CA ILE A 27 0.85 4.13 -1.57
C ILE A 27 1.45 5.52 -1.70
N SER A 28 2.76 5.60 -1.77
CA SER A 28 3.44 6.87 -1.87
C SER A 28 4.54 6.79 -2.91
N THR A 29 5.09 7.94 -3.27
CA THR A 29 6.23 7.99 -4.16
C THR A 29 7.40 8.58 -3.41
N SER A 30 8.60 8.11 -3.77
CA SER A 30 9.84 8.64 -3.20
C SER A 30 10.52 9.48 -4.25
N ARG A 31 10.93 10.68 -3.88
CA ARG A 31 11.62 11.57 -4.79
C ARG A 31 13.12 11.51 -4.58
N ALA A 32 13.85 12.05 -5.56
CA ALA A 32 15.30 12.04 -5.50
C ALA A 32 15.86 12.79 -4.30
N ASP A 33 15.13 13.78 -3.79
CA ASP A 33 15.61 14.55 -2.65
C ASP A 33 15.27 13.91 -1.32
N GLY A 34 14.71 12.71 -1.34
CA GLY A 34 14.37 11.99 -0.13
C GLY A 34 12.97 12.22 0.40
N SER A 35 12.22 13.12 -0.22
CA SER A 35 10.85 13.37 0.22
C SER A 35 9.91 12.32 -0.35
N GLU A 36 8.75 12.18 0.28
CA GLU A 36 7.73 11.24 -0.14
C GLU A 36 6.38 11.95 -0.24
N ASP A 37 5.62 11.57 -1.25
CA ASP A 37 4.26 12.07 -1.41
C ASP A 37 3.30 10.92 -1.39
N ASP A 38 2.24 11.02 -0.60
CA ASP A 38 1.19 10.03 -0.59
C ASP A 38 0.33 10.23 -1.84
N ILE A 39 0.17 9.17 -2.62
CA ILE A 39 -0.63 9.27 -3.83
C ILE A 39 -1.98 8.57 -3.69
N HIS A 40 -2.10 7.66 -2.74
CA HIS A 40 -3.37 6.96 -2.54
C HIS A 40 -3.43 6.28 -1.20
N LEU A 41 -4.58 6.36 -0.57
CA LEU A 41 -4.86 5.63 0.65
C LEU A 41 -6.06 4.75 0.36
N SER A 42 -5.93 3.45 0.60
CA SER A 42 -7.00 2.53 0.26
C SER A 42 -8.21 2.65 1.18
N GLY A 43 -7.99 3.10 2.40
CA GLY A 43 -9.00 2.96 3.42
C GLY A 43 -9.09 1.51 3.86
N ASP A 44 -10.08 1.18 4.67
CA ASP A 44 -10.25 -0.17 5.19
C ASP A 44 -10.71 -1.09 4.07
N LEU A 45 -10.00 -2.18 3.85
CA LEU A 45 -10.27 -3.10 2.76
C LEU A 45 -11.01 -4.34 3.25
N ALA A 46 -10.50 -4.98 4.29
CA ALA A 46 -11.08 -6.22 4.80
C ALA A 46 -10.51 -6.51 6.19
N GLY A 47 -11.21 -7.30 6.97
CA GLY A 47 -10.76 -7.69 8.29
C GLY A 47 -10.23 -9.11 8.28
N PHE A 48 -9.17 -9.35 9.06
CA PHE A 48 -8.54 -10.66 9.15
C PHE A 48 -8.21 -10.97 10.59
N ASP A 49 -8.17 -12.26 10.91
CA ASP A 49 -7.77 -12.70 12.25
C ASP A 49 -6.27 -12.59 12.46
N LEU A 50 -5.50 -12.74 11.38
CA LEU A 50 -4.05 -12.72 11.46
C LEU A 50 -3.48 -11.47 10.81
N ARG A 51 -2.50 -10.88 11.46
CA ARG A 51 -1.84 -9.68 10.94
C ARG A 51 -1.20 -9.94 9.59
N GLU A 52 -0.55 -11.10 9.44
CA GLU A 52 0.14 -11.43 8.20
C GLU A 52 -0.83 -11.57 7.02
N ASP A 53 -2.05 -12.04 7.28
CA ASP A 53 -3.06 -12.14 6.22
C ASP A 53 -3.51 -10.76 5.77
N ALA A 54 -3.68 -9.85 6.71
CA ALA A 54 -4.04 -8.48 6.38
C ALA A 54 -2.95 -7.79 5.56
N ILE A 55 -1.69 -8.02 5.94
CA ILE A 55 -0.56 -7.45 5.21
C ILE A 55 -0.50 -8.00 3.79
N ALA A 56 -0.65 -9.31 3.63
CA ALA A 56 -0.60 -9.93 2.31
C ALA A 56 -1.71 -9.42 1.41
N PHE A 57 -2.91 -9.28 1.96
CA PHE A 57 -4.03 -8.77 1.20
C PHE A 57 -3.78 -7.34 0.74
N ALA A 58 -3.31 -6.49 1.64
CA ALA A 58 -3.06 -5.09 1.33
C ALA A 58 -1.95 -4.94 0.29
N LYS A 59 -0.90 -5.74 0.38
CA LYS A 59 0.17 -5.71 -0.62
C LYS A 59 -0.34 -6.08 -1.99
N THR A 60 -1.10 -7.15 -2.09
CA THR A 60 -1.64 -7.58 -3.37
C THR A 60 -2.57 -6.52 -3.94
N TRP A 61 -3.43 -5.96 -3.10
CA TRP A 61 -4.34 -4.91 -3.54
C TRP A 61 -3.56 -3.71 -4.08
N ALA A 62 -2.51 -3.30 -3.37
CA ALA A 62 -1.72 -2.14 -3.78
C ALA A 62 -0.97 -2.40 -5.08
N GLN A 63 -0.42 -3.61 -5.24
CA GLN A 63 0.27 -3.97 -6.47
C GLN A 63 -0.68 -3.96 -7.66
N GLU A 64 -1.88 -4.45 -7.48
CA GLU A 64 -2.88 -4.43 -8.54
C GLU A 64 -3.31 -3.02 -8.86
N TRP A 65 -3.46 -2.17 -7.84
CA TRP A 65 -3.82 -0.79 -8.04
C TRP A 65 -2.75 -0.07 -8.87
N LEU A 66 -1.47 -0.27 -8.53
CA LEU A 66 -0.37 0.32 -9.27
C LEU A 66 -0.29 -0.21 -10.69
N GLY A 67 -0.50 -1.50 -10.88
CA GLY A 67 -0.49 -2.09 -12.21
C GLY A 67 -1.60 -1.56 -13.09
N SER A 68 -2.76 -1.33 -12.50
CA SER A 68 -3.90 -0.77 -13.22
C SER A 68 -3.68 0.68 -13.62
N ARG A 69 -2.92 1.44 -12.82
CA ARG A 69 -2.73 2.85 -13.09
C ARG A 69 -1.48 3.16 -13.85
N PHE A 70 -0.41 2.40 -13.63
CA PHE A 70 0.90 2.73 -14.16
C PHE A 70 1.54 1.58 -14.92
N GLY A 71 0.97 0.44 -14.87
CA GLY A 71 1.48 -0.71 -15.58
C GLY A 71 1.01 -0.74 -17.01
#